data_12761f04db3c681cf16bcb768461f636
#
_entry.id   12761f04db3c681cf16bcb768461f636
#
_cell.length_a   1.000
_cell.length_b   1.000
_cell.length_c   1.000
_cell.angle_alpha   90.00
_cell.angle_beta   90.00
_cell.angle_gamma   90.00
#
_symmetry.space_group_name_H-M   'P 1'
#
loop_
_entity.id
_entity.type
_entity.pdbx_description
1 polymer ?
#
loop_
_entity_poly.entity_id
_entity_poly.type
_entity_poly.pdbx_seq_one_letter_code
_entity_poly.pdbx_strand_id
1 'polypeptide(L)'
;KGLTSIPMEVGNVSHDVIQSVLERLLKSTAPIDTEKFEAHLKNIIRSSLEKNFFETYYDELEKIELDQLFEKTIACLNNFLSSKRFEWIKDKAIAEKDNWLIEPSKYGESRLEGLKLYCKVDFLIPFEGKIFILDWKTGKKDGGKYSKQLVGYAAWASYHLDMVASDIEPIIAYLHPEYE
;
A
#
# COMPACT_ATOMS: atom_id res chain seq x y z
N LYS A 1 6.81 -16.16 -17.97
CA LYS A 1 6.16 -15.00 -17.36
C LYS A 1 5.29 -15.51 -16.23
N GLY A 2 5.34 -14.89 -15.02
CA GLY A 2 4.53 -15.31 -13.88
C GLY A 2 3.04 -15.11 -14.14
N LEU A 3 2.22 -15.95 -13.50
CA LEU A 3 0.77 -15.76 -13.44
C LEU A 3 0.44 -14.77 -12.32
N THR A 4 -0.61 -13.95 -12.52
CA THR A 4 -1.25 -13.14 -11.48
C THR A 4 -2.67 -13.65 -11.22
N SER A 5 -3.40 -13.07 -10.28
CA SER A 5 -4.82 -13.33 -10.06
C SER A 5 -5.58 -12.01 -9.87
N ILE A 6 -6.90 -12.04 -10.01
CA ILE A 6 -7.75 -10.86 -9.78
C ILE A 6 -7.43 -10.22 -8.41
N PRO A 7 -7.40 -10.97 -7.27
CA PRO A 7 -7.06 -10.36 -5.97
C PRO A 7 -5.64 -9.79 -5.89
N MET A 8 -4.67 -10.47 -6.49
CA MET A 8 -3.28 -9.97 -6.53
C MET A 8 -3.17 -8.68 -7.33
N GLU A 9 -3.84 -8.62 -8.48
CA GLU A 9 -3.78 -7.45 -9.34
C GLU A 9 -4.53 -6.24 -8.76
N VAL A 10 -5.65 -6.46 -8.09
CA VAL A 10 -6.33 -5.43 -7.29
C VAL A 10 -5.38 -4.88 -6.22
N GLY A 11 -4.63 -5.75 -5.55
CA GLY A 11 -3.59 -5.35 -4.58
C GLY A 11 -2.52 -4.49 -5.23
N ASN A 12 -1.88 -4.99 -6.28
CA ASN A 12 -0.80 -4.30 -6.99
C ASN A 12 -1.23 -2.90 -7.46
N VAL A 13 -2.37 -2.82 -8.17
CA VAL A 13 -2.88 -1.54 -8.69
C VAL A 13 -3.23 -0.58 -7.55
N SER A 14 -3.82 -1.08 -6.45
CA SER A 14 -4.14 -0.23 -5.29
C SER A 14 -2.88 0.36 -4.66
N HIS A 15 -1.82 -0.44 -4.47
CA HIS A 15 -0.53 0.04 -3.95
C HIS A 15 0.12 1.07 -4.87
N ASP A 16 0.21 0.79 -6.17
CA ASP A 16 0.79 1.70 -7.17
C ASP A 16 0.06 3.05 -7.20
N VAL A 17 -1.27 3.05 -7.11
CA VAL A 17 -2.07 4.27 -7.11
C VAL A 17 -1.94 5.02 -5.78
N ILE A 18 -1.94 4.34 -4.63
CA ILE A 18 -1.72 4.97 -3.32
C ILE A 18 -0.32 5.60 -3.28
N GLN A 19 0.70 4.91 -3.76
CA GLN A 19 2.05 5.46 -3.90
C GLN A 19 2.01 6.77 -4.71
N SER A 20 1.39 6.75 -5.88
CA SER A 20 1.25 7.93 -6.75
C SER A 20 0.52 9.09 -6.06
N VAL A 21 -0.51 8.80 -5.26
CA VAL A 21 -1.23 9.81 -4.46
C VAL A 21 -0.32 10.42 -3.40
N LEU A 22 0.43 9.60 -2.67
CA LEU A 22 1.36 10.06 -1.64
C LEU A 22 2.52 10.87 -2.23
N GLU A 23 3.11 10.42 -3.33
CA GLU A 23 4.15 11.15 -4.07
C GLU A 23 3.63 12.49 -4.62
N ARG A 24 2.36 12.54 -5.03
CA ARG A 24 1.71 13.79 -5.43
C ARG A 24 1.58 14.74 -4.24
N LEU A 25 1.24 14.25 -3.04
CA LEU A 25 1.15 15.09 -1.84
C LEU A 25 2.47 15.76 -1.49
N LEU A 26 3.62 15.13 -1.78
CA LEU A 26 4.93 15.78 -1.59
C LEU A 26 5.07 17.07 -2.41
N LYS A 27 4.36 17.17 -3.53
CA LYS A 27 4.45 18.26 -4.49
C LYS A 27 3.26 19.24 -4.41
N SER A 28 2.08 18.74 -4.07
CA SER A 28 0.85 19.55 -4.08
C SER A 28 -0.22 18.95 -3.18
N THR A 29 -0.83 19.79 -2.35
CA THR A 29 -2.01 19.46 -1.52
C THR A 29 -3.34 19.79 -2.21
N ALA A 30 -3.32 20.21 -3.49
CA ALA A 30 -4.54 20.51 -4.24
C ALA A 30 -5.48 19.27 -4.28
N PRO A 31 -6.80 19.46 -4.27
CA PRO A 31 -7.76 18.37 -4.35
C PRO A 31 -7.51 17.47 -5.56
N ILE A 32 -7.84 16.19 -5.40
CA ILE A 32 -7.78 15.20 -6.47
C ILE A 32 -9.04 15.40 -7.34
N ASP A 33 -8.82 15.61 -8.63
CA ASP A 33 -9.89 15.63 -9.63
C ASP A 33 -10.39 14.20 -9.86
N THR A 34 -11.61 13.93 -9.44
CA THR A 34 -12.18 12.59 -9.44
C THR A 34 -12.28 11.98 -10.85
N GLU A 35 -12.68 12.77 -11.85
CA GLU A 35 -12.83 12.28 -13.22
C GLU A 35 -11.48 11.88 -13.81
N LYS A 36 -10.45 12.72 -13.62
CA LYS A 36 -9.09 12.41 -14.07
C LYS A 36 -8.50 11.23 -13.32
N PHE A 37 -8.79 11.10 -12.03
CA PHE A 37 -8.34 9.99 -11.20
C PHE A 37 -8.92 8.66 -11.69
N GLU A 38 -10.23 8.60 -11.93
CA GLU A 38 -10.89 7.40 -12.47
C GLU A 38 -10.41 7.05 -13.88
N ALA A 39 -10.24 8.05 -14.74
CA ALA A 39 -9.71 7.84 -16.09
C ALA A 39 -8.29 7.27 -16.05
N HIS A 40 -7.45 7.80 -15.15
CA HIS A 40 -6.09 7.29 -14.93
C HIS A 40 -6.09 5.85 -14.41
N LEU A 41 -6.93 5.55 -13.41
CA LEU A 41 -7.09 4.20 -12.88
C LEU A 41 -7.53 3.20 -13.96
N LYS A 42 -8.52 3.56 -14.79
CA LYS A 42 -8.95 2.71 -15.90
C LYS A 42 -7.82 2.41 -16.89
N ASN A 43 -6.93 3.37 -17.15
CA ASN A 43 -5.78 3.17 -18.01
C ASN A 43 -4.76 2.20 -17.39
N ILE A 44 -4.47 2.31 -16.08
CA ILE A 44 -3.61 1.37 -15.37
C ILE A 44 -4.19 -0.05 -15.44
N ILE A 45 -5.49 -0.20 -15.17
CA ILE A 45 -6.16 -1.51 -15.21
C ILE A 45 -6.15 -2.11 -16.62
N ARG A 46 -6.35 -1.31 -17.67
CA ARG A 46 -6.24 -1.81 -19.06
C ARG A 46 -4.87 -2.42 -19.33
N SER A 47 -3.80 -1.79 -18.89
CA SER A 47 -2.45 -2.35 -19.00
C SER A 47 -2.28 -3.64 -18.18
N SER A 48 -2.96 -3.72 -17.03
CA SER A 48 -2.95 -4.92 -16.20
C SER A 48 -3.68 -6.11 -16.86
N LEU A 49 -4.69 -5.87 -17.69
CA LEU A 49 -5.42 -6.93 -18.41
C LEU A 49 -4.55 -7.68 -19.43
N GLU A 50 -3.39 -7.13 -19.82
CA GLU A 50 -2.43 -7.80 -20.71
C GLU A 50 -1.63 -8.92 -20.00
N LYS A 51 -1.74 -9.02 -18.68
CA LYS A 51 -1.06 -10.05 -17.86
C LYS A 51 -1.77 -11.41 -18.01
N ASN A 52 -1.06 -12.49 -17.65
CA ASN A 52 -1.64 -13.82 -17.60
C ASN A 52 -2.27 -14.05 -16.22
N PHE A 53 -3.54 -14.33 -16.19
CA PHE A 53 -4.28 -14.57 -14.95
C PHE A 53 -4.46 -16.07 -14.68
N PHE A 54 -4.44 -16.47 -13.40
CA PHE A 54 -4.75 -17.84 -12.98
C PHE A 54 -6.15 -18.25 -13.41
N GLU A 55 -7.11 -17.35 -13.26
CA GLU A 55 -8.51 -17.59 -13.54
C GLU A 55 -8.76 -17.93 -15.02
N THR A 56 -8.00 -17.34 -15.95
CA THR A 56 -8.07 -17.68 -17.38
C THR A 56 -7.19 -18.87 -17.74
N TYR A 57 -6.06 -19.04 -17.05
CA TYR A 57 -5.14 -20.16 -17.31
C TYR A 57 -5.72 -21.52 -16.92
N TYR A 58 -6.55 -21.55 -15.87
CA TYR A 58 -7.22 -22.76 -15.37
C TYR A 58 -8.68 -22.88 -15.84
N ASP A 59 -9.08 -22.14 -16.86
CA ASP A 59 -10.42 -22.13 -17.47
C ASP A 59 -11.56 -21.82 -16.47
N GLU A 60 -11.27 -21.11 -15.38
CA GLU A 60 -12.28 -20.63 -14.44
C GLU A 60 -13.08 -19.47 -15.02
N LEU A 61 -12.42 -18.64 -15.85
CA LEU A 61 -13.02 -17.55 -16.59
C LEU A 61 -12.53 -17.57 -18.04
N GLU A 62 -13.40 -17.26 -18.98
CA GLU A 62 -13.02 -17.14 -20.40
C GLU A 62 -12.06 -15.95 -20.62
N LYS A 63 -12.34 -14.82 -19.95
CA LYS A 63 -11.48 -13.63 -19.95
C LYS A 63 -11.69 -12.82 -18.68
N ILE A 64 -10.73 -11.94 -18.40
CA ILE A 64 -10.87 -10.96 -17.32
C ILE A 64 -11.42 -9.66 -17.91
N GLU A 65 -12.54 -9.20 -17.37
CA GLU A 65 -13.15 -7.93 -17.75
C GLU A 65 -12.58 -6.78 -16.91
N LEU A 66 -12.54 -5.58 -17.50
CA LEU A 66 -12.06 -4.37 -16.82
C LEU A 66 -12.79 -4.13 -15.51
N ASP A 67 -14.12 -4.27 -15.52
CA ASP A 67 -14.96 -3.96 -14.36
C ASP A 67 -14.69 -4.89 -13.17
N GLN A 68 -14.25 -6.13 -13.39
CA GLN A 68 -13.88 -7.07 -12.32
C GLN A 68 -12.69 -6.56 -11.48
N LEU A 69 -11.74 -5.86 -12.11
CA LEU A 69 -10.63 -5.21 -11.42
C LEU A 69 -11.00 -3.81 -10.93
N PHE A 70 -11.72 -3.04 -11.76
CA PHE A 70 -12.02 -1.65 -11.50
C PHE A 70 -12.88 -1.46 -10.26
N GLU A 71 -14.03 -2.15 -10.16
CA GLU A 71 -14.99 -2.01 -9.07
C GLU A 71 -14.33 -2.19 -7.68
N LYS A 72 -13.54 -3.23 -7.53
CA LYS A 72 -12.88 -3.52 -6.26
C LYS A 72 -11.73 -2.58 -5.98
N THR A 73 -10.96 -2.23 -7.01
CA THR A 73 -9.83 -1.30 -6.86
C THR A 73 -10.31 0.09 -6.50
N ILE A 74 -11.35 0.61 -7.21
CA ILE A 74 -11.88 1.94 -6.91
C ILE A 74 -12.52 2.00 -5.52
N ALA A 75 -13.16 0.92 -5.06
CA ALA A 75 -13.69 0.84 -3.70
C ALA A 75 -12.56 0.94 -2.65
N CYS A 76 -11.46 0.19 -2.82
CA CYS A 76 -10.29 0.28 -1.94
C CYS A 76 -9.70 1.70 -1.90
N LEU A 77 -9.55 2.33 -3.07
CA LEU A 77 -8.99 3.66 -3.19
C LEU A 77 -9.90 4.74 -2.58
N ASN A 78 -11.21 4.64 -2.79
CA ASN A 78 -12.17 5.56 -2.17
C ASN A 78 -12.17 5.41 -0.64
N ASN A 79 -12.09 4.19 -0.11
CA ASN A 79 -11.96 3.95 1.31
C ASN A 79 -10.67 4.55 1.87
N PHE A 80 -9.55 4.42 1.16
CA PHE A 80 -8.30 5.08 1.53
C PHE A 80 -8.45 6.61 1.56
N LEU A 81 -8.91 7.22 0.46
CA LEU A 81 -9.01 8.67 0.29
C LEU A 81 -10.00 9.33 1.26
N SER A 82 -11.05 8.63 1.68
CA SER A 82 -12.04 9.10 2.64
C SER A 82 -11.71 8.76 4.10
N SER A 83 -10.60 8.03 4.35
CA SER A 83 -10.24 7.60 5.69
C SER A 83 -9.74 8.75 6.56
N LYS A 84 -9.99 8.65 7.88
CA LYS A 84 -9.39 9.56 8.88
C LYS A 84 -7.86 9.51 8.87
N ARG A 85 -7.28 8.38 8.46
CA ARG A 85 -5.83 8.22 8.34
C ARG A 85 -5.28 9.08 7.20
N PHE A 86 -5.94 9.07 6.04
CA PHE A 86 -5.53 9.91 4.92
C PHE A 86 -5.72 11.40 5.23
N GLU A 87 -6.80 11.76 5.92
CA GLU A 87 -7.01 13.12 6.42
C GLU A 87 -5.86 13.54 7.36
N TRP A 88 -5.49 12.68 8.32
CA TRP A 88 -4.36 12.94 9.22
C TRP A 88 -3.02 13.07 8.48
N ILE A 89 -2.77 12.21 7.46
CA ILE A 89 -1.56 12.29 6.62
C ILE A 89 -1.51 13.65 5.93
N LYS A 90 -2.59 14.07 5.33
CA LYS A 90 -2.70 15.31 4.55
C LYS A 90 -2.63 16.57 5.43
N ASP A 91 -3.23 16.55 6.61
CA ASP A 91 -3.43 17.75 7.41
C ASP A 91 -2.35 17.92 8.51
N LYS A 92 -1.74 16.82 8.98
CA LYS A 92 -0.77 16.83 10.08
C LYS A 92 0.58 16.24 9.68
N ALA A 93 0.61 14.99 9.29
CA ALA A 93 1.87 14.30 8.99
C ALA A 93 2.62 14.92 7.81
N ILE A 94 1.94 15.67 6.94
CA ILE A 94 2.53 16.42 5.83
C ILE A 94 3.61 17.43 6.27
N ALA A 95 3.60 17.86 7.52
CA ALA A 95 4.64 18.74 8.07
C ALA A 95 6.02 18.07 8.07
N GLU A 96 6.08 16.75 8.18
CA GLU A 96 7.32 15.95 8.19
C GLU A 96 7.58 15.24 6.84
N LYS A 97 6.94 15.68 5.76
CA LYS A 97 6.96 15.01 4.45
C LYS A 97 8.34 14.77 3.86
N ASP A 98 9.33 15.59 4.20
CA ASP A 98 10.71 15.44 3.71
C ASP A 98 11.41 14.19 4.26
N ASN A 99 10.87 13.61 5.34
CA ASN A 99 11.34 12.40 5.99
C ASN A 99 10.48 11.17 5.67
N TRP A 100 9.48 11.30 4.80
CA TRP A 100 8.65 10.17 4.40
C TRP A 100 9.41 9.18 3.52
N LEU A 101 9.18 7.89 3.77
CA LEU A 101 9.62 6.81 2.88
C LEU A 101 8.39 6.16 2.24
N ILE A 102 8.23 6.35 0.94
CA ILE A 102 7.13 5.79 0.15
C ILE A 102 7.70 4.70 -0.73
N GLU A 103 7.29 3.44 -0.53
CA GLU A 103 7.73 2.27 -1.30
C GLU A 103 9.26 2.26 -1.58
N PRO A 104 10.14 2.38 -0.56
CA PRO A 104 11.56 2.60 -0.78
C PRO A 104 12.21 1.38 -1.44
N SER A 105 12.71 1.54 -2.67
CA SER A 105 13.29 0.46 -3.47
C SER A 105 14.61 -0.12 -2.92
N LYS A 106 15.26 0.58 -1.99
CA LYS A 106 16.59 0.21 -1.45
C LYS A 106 16.55 -0.57 -0.13
N TYR A 107 15.40 -0.76 0.48
CA TYR A 107 15.25 -1.33 1.83
C TYR A 107 14.71 -2.77 1.85
N GLY A 108 14.81 -3.50 0.73
CA GLY A 108 14.22 -4.83 0.64
C GLY A 108 14.92 -5.93 1.45
N GLU A 109 16.25 -5.84 1.63
CA GLU A 109 17.02 -6.84 2.39
C GLU A 109 17.84 -6.18 3.49
N SER A 110 17.67 -6.67 4.72
CA SER A 110 18.45 -6.28 5.88
C SER A 110 19.02 -7.51 6.57
N ARG A 111 20.10 -7.33 7.31
CA ARG A 111 20.65 -8.36 8.20
C ARG A 111 20.53 -7.88 9.63
N LEU A 112 19.74 -8.60 10.41
CA LEU A 112 19.60 -8.40 11.85
C LEU A 112 20.27 -9.59 12.54
N GLU A 113 21.34 -9.37 13.29
CA GLU A 113 22.09 -10.41 13.99
C GLU A 113 22.43 -11.62 13.10
N GLY A 114 22.80 -11.36 11.84
CA GLY A 114 23.15 -12.40 10.86
C GLY A 114 21.95 -13.04 10.14
N LEU A 115 20.74 -12.81 10.57
CA LEU A 115 19.52 -13.25 9.88
C LEU A 115 19.15 -12.30 8.75
N LYS A 116 18.79 -12.85 7.60
CA LYS A 116 18.22 -12.06 6.50
C LYS A 116 16.76 -11.70 6.81
N LEU A 117 16.49 -10.42 6.83
CA LEU A 117 15.14 -9.88 6.96
C LEU A 117 14.77 -9.15 5.67
N TYR A 118 13.72 -9.62 5.00
CA TYR A 118 13.11 -8.90 3.89
C TYR A 118 11.96 -8.05 4.43
N CYS A 119 12.14 -6.73 4.33
CA CYS A 119 11.18 -5.77 4.84
C CYS A 119 10.92 -4.72 3.76
N LYS A 120 9.81 -4.84 3.06
CA LYS A 120 9.33 -3.84 2.12
C LYS A 120 8.18 -3.12 2.80
N VAL A 121 8.42 -1.90 3.26
CA VAL A 121 7.37 -1.05 3.83
C VAL A 121 6.65 -0.32 2.70
N ASP A 122 5.33 -0.19 2.79
CA ASP A 122 4.58 0.58 1.80
C ASP A 122 4.72 2.08 2.08
N PHE A 123 4.61 2.49 3.34
CA PHE A 123 4.74 3.88 3.72
C PHE A 123 5.23 4.04 5.16
N LEU A 124 6.28 4.84 5.36
CA LEU A 124 6.82 5.18 6.68
C LEU A 124 6.73 6.69 6.90
N ILE A 125 6.25 7.07 8.07
CA ILE A 125 5.97 8.45 8.47
C ILE A 125 6.62 8.72 9.82
N PRO A 126 7.67 9.54 9.91
CA PRO A 126 8.06 10.15 11.19
C PRO A 126 7.02 11.21 11.57
N PHE A 127 6.59 11.20 12.83
CA PHE A 127 5.69 12.22 13.34
C PHE A 127 5.75 12.29 14.88
N GLU A 128 5.99 13.47 15.44
CA GLU A 128 6.05 13.73 16.89
C GLU A 128 6.95 12.74 17.67
N GLY A 129 8.15 12.47 17.14
CA GLY A 129 9.14 11.58 17.76
C GLY A 129 8.84 10.08 17.62
N LYS A 130 7.78 9.71 16.93
CA LYS A 130 7.42 8.33 16.61
C LYS A 130 7.59 8.02 15.14
N ILE A 131 7.64 6.73 14.81
CA ILE A 131 7.64 6.20 13.44
C ILE A 131 6.37 5.40 13.23
N PHE A 132 5.54 5.83 12.29
CA PHE A 132 4.38 5.07 11.82
C PHE A 132 4.74 4.32 10.55
N ILE A 133 4.49 3.02 10.49
CA ILE A 133 4.70 2.20 9.30
C ILE A 133 3.34 1.66 8.87
N LEU A 134 2.87 2.08 7.69
CA LEU A 134 1.60 1.64 7.13
C LEU A 134 1.84 0.60 6.06
N ASP A 135 1.07 -0.47 6.10
CA ASP A 135 1.04 -1.53 5.10
C ASP A 135 -0.42 -1.77 4.67
N TRP A 136 -0.69 -1.58 3.38
CA TRP A 136 -2.04 -1.64 2.83
C TRP A 136 -2.46 -3.07 2.49
N LYS A 137 -3.70 -3.44 2.83
CA LYS A 137 -4.25 -4.75 2.49
C LYS A 137 -5.63 -4.59 1.84
N THR A 138 -5.78 -5.12 0.62
CA THR A 138 -7.04 -5.13 -0.13
C THR A 138 -7.90 -6.38 0.14
N GLY A 139 -7.36 -7.33 0.93
CA GLY A 139 -8.05 -8.53 1.35
C GLY A 139 -8.86 -8.34 2.63
N LYS A 140 -9.62 -9.37 3.01
CA LYS A 140 -10.37 -9.38 4.28
C LYS A 140 -9.42 -9.38 5.47
N LYS A 141 -9.86 -8.74 6.56
CA LYS A 141 -9.17 -8.80 7.85
C LYS A 141 -9.01 -10.25 8.30
N ASP A 142 -7.79 -10.60 8.66
CA ASP A 142 -7.43 -11.93 9.17
C ASP A 142 -6.66 -11.74 10.47
N GLY A 143 -7.31 -12.10 11.57
CA GLY A 143 -6.78 -11.90 12.91
C GLY A 143 -5.46 -12.65 13.14
N GLY A 144 -4.36 -11.91 13.18
CA GLY A 144 -3.03 -12.43 13.49
C GLY A 144 -2.17 -12.88 12.30
N LYS A 145 -2.71 -12.97 11.09
CA LYS A 145 -1.96 -13.37 9.88
C LYS A 145 -0.71 -12.52 9.65
N TYR A 146 -0.82 -11.21 9.91
CA TYR A 146 0.25 -10.26 9.66
C TYR A 146 1.09 -9.90 10.89
N SER A 147 0.87 -10.55 12.04
CA SER A 147 1.60 -10.26 13.29
C SER A 147 3.12 -10.36 13.12
N LYS A 148 3.60 -11.37 12.40
CA LYS A 148 5.04 -11.53 12.12
C LYS A 148 5.59 -10.42 11.22
N GLN A 149 4.77 -9.92 10.29
CA GLN A 149 5.14 -8.80 9.41
C GLN A 149 5.28 -7.50 10.22
N LEU A 150 4.34 -7.24 11.14
CA LEU A 150 4.41 -6.06 12.02
C LEU A 150 5.66 -6.10 12.93
N VAL A 151 5.98 -7.26 13.52
CA VAL A 151 7.21 -7.44 14.30
C VAL A 151 8.45 -7.22 13.42
N GLY A 152 8.44 -7.73 12.19
CA GLY A 152 9.52 -7.53 11.21
C GLY A 152 9.72 -6.05 10.90
N TYR A 153 8.65 -5.30 10.69
CA TYR A 153 8.71 -3.85 10.44
C TYR A 153 9.29 -3.08 11.63
N ALA A 154 8.83 -3.39 12.85
CA ALA A 154 9.34 -2.75 14.06
C ALA A 154 10.83 -3.04 14.26
N ALA A 155 11.26 -4.29 14.12
CA ALA A 155 12.65 -4.69 14.25
C ALA A 155 13.55 -4.03 13.17
N TRP A 156 13.08 -4.01 11.92
CA TRP A 156 13.79 -3.37 10.81
C TRP A 156 13.95 -1.86 11.05
N ALA A 157 12.87 -1.16 11.42
CA ALA A 157 12.90 0.28 11.64
C ALA A 157 13.76 0.65 12.85
N SER A 158 13.67 -0.12 13.94
CA SER A 158 14.51 0.07 15.12
C SER A 158 16.00 -0.02 14.77
N TYR A 159 16.39 -1.01 13.98
CA TYR A 159 17.78 -1.21 13.58
C TYR A 159 18.27 -0.14 12.59
N HIS A 160 17.45 0.22 11.57
CA HIS A 160 17.88 1.14 10.52
C HIS A 160 17.77 2.62 10.87
N LEU A 161 16.85 2.97 11.76
CA LEU A 161 16.58 4.36 12.13
C LEU A 161 17.12 4.70 13.51
N ASP A 162 17.79 3.75 14.17
CA ASP A 162 18.31 3.90 15.55
C ASP A 162 17.22 4.37 16.55
N MET A 163 16.01 3.81 16.40
CA MET A 163 14.83 4.16 17.17
C MET A 163 14.52 3.09 18.21
N VAL A 164 13.99 3.50 19.35
CA VAL A 164 13.49 2.56 20.36
C VAL A 164 12.22 1.90 19.84
N ALA A 165 12.10 0.57 19.97
CA ALA A 165 10.97 -0.19 19.43
C ALA A 165 9.59 0.29 19.95
N SER A 166 9.52 0.88 21.16
CA SER A 166 8.30 1.49 21.71
C SER A 166 7.80 2.72 20.95
N ASP A 167 8.68 3.36 20.18
CA ASP A 167 8.37 4.57 19.42
C ASP A 167 8.05 4.25 17.94
N ILE A 168 7.96 2.96 17.60
CA ILE A 168 7.62 2.48 16.27
C ILE A 168 6.23 1.84 16.31
N GLU A 169 5.33 2.35 15.48
CA GLU A 169 3.94 1.90 15.38
C GLU A 169 3.67 1.30 13.98
N PRO A 170 3.92 0.00 13.78
CA PRO A 170 3.58 -0.67 12.52
C PRO A 170 2.09 -1.01 12.49
N ILE A 171 1.43 -0.67 11.38
CA ILE A 171 -0.02 -0.70 11.21
C ILE A 171 -0.37 -1.45 9.92
N ILE A 172 -1.24 -2.45 10.01
CA ILE A 172 -1.92 -3.02 8.85
C ILE A 172 -3.20 -2.20 8.62
N ALA A 173 -3.31 -1.60 7.45
CA ALA A 173 -4.47 -0.83 7.04
C ALA A 173 -5.28 -1.60 6.00
N TYR A 174 -6.44 -2.11 6.40
CA TYR A 174 -7.35 -2.80 5.49
C TYR A 174 -8.16 -1.78 4.69
N LEU A 175 -8.21 -1.99 3.38
CA LEU A 175 -8.89 -1.09 2.44
C LEU A 175 -10.27 -1.61 2.01
N HIS A 176 -10.63 -2.85 2.36
CA HIS A 176 -11.88 -3.49 1.93
C HIS A 176 -12.42 -4.46 3.00
N PRO A 177 -13.74 -4.46 3.28
CA PRO A 177 -14.81 -3.68 2.60
C PRO A 177 -14.83 -2.21 2.99
N GLU A 178 -14.21 -1.83 4.09
CA GLU A 178 -14.05 -0.46 4.58
C GLU A 178 -12.65 -0.27 5.14
N TYR A 179 -12.22 0.98 5.34
CA TYR A 179 -10.92 1.27 5.92
C TYR A 179 -10.92 0.98 7.42
N GLU A 180 -10.00 0.13 7.84
CA GLU A 180 -9.81 -0.25 9.23
C GLU A 180 -8.32 -0.29 9.64
#